data_ec91e87a9626dd118b243ef7131bbd50
#
_entry.id   ec91e87a9626dd118b243ef7131bbd50
#
_cell.length_a   1.000
_cell.length_b   1.000
_cell.length_c   1.000
_cell.angle_alpha   90.00
_cell.angle_beta   90.00
_cell.angle_gamma   90.00
#
_symmetry.space_group_name_H-M   'P 1'
#
loop_
_entity.id
_entity.type
_entity.pdbx_description
1 polymer ?
#
loop_
_entity_poly.entity_id
_entity_poly.type
_entity_poly.pdbx_seq_one_letter_code
_entity_poly.pdbx_strand_id
1 'polypeptide(L)'
;KLVVKVWDPTDEGYQPRGKQVNNPEGIWYTPVTGIWQTVWLEPVTARHIEELRITPDIDQHLLTVKAHLNMRAPSDLIEVNVYDGNQLVATGKSINDEAVVIPMPEDAKLWSPDFPFLYTLKVMLKSDNKILDQVNSYAAMRKYSTKRDANGIVRLELNNQPLFQFGPLDQGWWPDGLYTAPTDEALVYDIQKT
;
A
#
# COMPACT_ATOMS: atom_id res chain seq x y z
N LYS A 1 -13.78 -14.76 -24.23
CA LYS A 1 -12.65 -15.65 -23.91
C LYS A 1 -11.39 -14.80 -23.73
N LEU A 2 -10.75 -14.89 -22.58
CA LEU A 2 -9.44 -14.29 -22.30
C LEU A 2 -8.37 -15.37 -22.49
N VAL A 3 -7.28 -15.03 -23.18
CA VAL A 3 -6.11 -15.89 -23.32
C VAL A 3 -4.87 -15.09 -22.96
N VAL A 4 -4.10 -15.60 -22.01
CA VAL A 4 -2.84 -14.99 -21.58
C VAL A 4 -1.70 -15.94 -21.98
N LYS A 5 -0.68 -15.42 -22.66
CA LYS A 5 0.54 -16.13 -22.98
C LYS A 5 1.70 -15.48 -22.23
N VAL A 6 2.42 -16.28 -21.45
CA VAL A 6 3.62 -15.83 -20.73
C VAL A 6 4.82 -16.52 -21.37
N TRP A 7 5.89 -15.75 -21.59
CA TRP A 7 7.19 -16.24 -22.05
C TRP A 7 8.27 -15.63 -21.14
N ASP A 8 9.05 -16.49 -20.53
CA ASP A 8 10.14 -16.13 -19.62
C ASP A 8 11.31 -17.09 -19.86
N PRO A 9 12.40 -16.62 -20.45
CA PRO A 9 13.57 -17.46 -20.70
C PRO A 9 14.48 -17.61 -19.47
N THR A 10 14.06 -17.22 -18.30
CA THR A 10 14.78 -17.26 -17.02
C THR A 10 16.12 -16.51 -17.10
N ASP A 11 17.23 -17.22 -17.32
CA ASP A 11 18.59 -16.68 -17.35
C ASP A 11 19.22 -16.68 -18.76
N GLU A 12 18.43 -16.97 -19.81
CA GLU A 12 18.87 -16.95 -21.20
C GLU A 12 18.77 -15.56 -21.84
N GLY A 13 19.08 -14.50 -21.07
CA GLY A 13 19.01 -13.13 -21.55
C GLY A 13 19.38 -12.13 -20.47
N TYR A 14 19.07 -10.86 -20.72
CA TYR A 14 19.40 -9.75 -19.83
C TYR A 14 18.19 -9.20 -19.07
N GLN A 15 17.02 -9.84 -19.16
CA GLN A 15 15.84 -9.46 -18.38
C GLN A 15 16.07 -9.70 -16.87
N PRO A 16 15.38 -8.96 -15.99
CA PRO A 16 15.42 -9.21 -14.57
C PRO A 16 14.96 -10.64 -14.22
N ARG A 17 15.73 -11.36 -13.44
CA ARG A 17 15.45 -12.77 -13.04
C ARG A 17 15.54 -13.01 -11.54
N GLY A 18 16.02 -12.02 -10.77
CA GLY A 18 16.32 -12.21 -9.36
C GLY A 18 17.38 -13.29 -9.14
N LYS A 19 17.11 -14.26 -8.29
CA LYS A 19 17.98 -15.41 -8.02
C LYS A 19 17.58 -16.66 -8.79
N GLN A 20 16.73 -16.57 -9.81
CA GLN A 20 16.26 -17.71 -10.57
C GLN A 20 17.21 -18.06 -11.71
N VAL A 21 17.55 -19.33 -11.84
CA VAL A 21 18.41 -19.86 -12.91
C VAL A 21 17.91 -21.23 -13.35
N ASN A 22 18.19 -21.61 -14.62
CA ASN A 22 17.76 -22.89 -15.17
C ASN A 22 18.41 -24.09 -14.46
N ASN A 23 19.65 -23.94 -13.96
CA ASN A 23 20.36 -24.95 -13.18
C ASN A 23 20.67 -24.41 -11.77
N PRO A 24 19.69 -24.42 -10.83
CA PRO A 24 19.86 -23.83 -9.52
C PRO A 24 20.78 -24.67 -8.63
N GLU A 25 21.75 -24.00 -8.02
CA GLU A 25 22.61 -24.53 -6.97
C GLU A 25 23.06 -23.41 -6.02
N GLY A 26 23.50 -23.76 -4.80
CA GLY A 26 23.95 -22.80 -3.80
C GLY A 26 22.87 -21.79 -3.42
N ILE A 27 23.07 -20.51 -3.75
CA ILE A 27 22.14 -19.42 -3.43
C ILE A 27 21.03 -19.19 -4.47
N TRP A 28 21.03 -19.97 -5.53
CA TRP A 28 20.10 -19.80 -6.66
C TRP A 28 18.83 -20.65 -6.49
N TYR A 29 17.72 -20.15 -7.02
CA TYR A 29 16.41 -20.78 -6.94
C TYR A 29 15.97 -21.37 -8.27
N THR A 30 15.09 -22.35 -8.17
CA THR A 30 14.34 -22.92 -9.31
C THR A 30 13.62 -21.82 -10.09
N PRO A 31 13.64 -21.84 -11.44
CA PRO A 31 12.95 -20.86 -12.25
C PRO A 31 11.44 -21.01 -12.10
N VAL A 32 10.74 -19.88 -12.14
CA VAL A 32 9.28 -19.80 -12.08
C VAL A 32 8.80 -18.93 -13.22
N THR A 33 7.86 -19.46 -14.01
CA THR A 33 7.24 -18.73 -15.11
C THR A 33 5.74 -18.73 -14.96
N GLY A 34 5.11 -17.58 -15.09
CA GLY A 34 3.66 -17.46 -15.08
C GLY A 34 3.15 -16.32 -14.20
N ILE A 35 1.83 -16.29 -14.03
CA ILE A 35 1.14 -15.34 -13.15
C ILE A 35 1.16 -15.92 -11.73
N TRP A 36 1.78 -15.20 -10.80
CA TRP A 36 1.99 -15.67 -9.43
C TRP A 36 1.20 -14.88 -8.38
N GLN A 37 0.54 -13.80 -8.79
CA GLN A 37 -0.34 -13.00 -7.93
C GLN A 37 -1.78 -13.06 -8.42
N THR A 38 -2.71 -12.64 -7.56
CA THR A 38 -4.13 -12.63 -7.84
C THR A 38 -4.46 -11.81 -9.10
N VAL A 39 -5.31 -12.37 -9.94
CA VAL A 39 -5.92 -11.68 -11.09
C VAL A 39 -7.40 -11.50 -10.80
N TRP A 40 -7.90 -10.28 -10.99
CA TRP A 40 -9.32 -9.98 -10.78
C TRP A 40 -9.87 -9.15 -11.92
N LEU A 41 -11.19 -9.10 -12.01
CA LEU A 41 -11.93 -8.26 -12.93
C LEU A 41 -12.83 -7.34 -12.11
N GLU A 42 -12.74 -6.05 -12.38
CA GLU A 42 -13.46 -5.02 -11.64
C GLU A 42 -14.36 -4.22 -12.58
N PRO A 43 -15.68 -4.16 -12.33
CA PRO A 43 -16.57 -3.27 -13.06
C PRO A 43 -16.36 -1.83 -12.57
N VAL A 44 -16.07 -0.92 -13.47
CA VAL A 44 -15.88 0.49 -13.17
C VAL A 44 -16.79 1.37 -14.00
N THR A 45 -17.11 2.56 -13.51
CA THR A 45 -17.82 3.58 -14.28
C THR A 45 -16.91 4.20 -15.34
N ALA A 46 -17.51 4.87 -16.32
CA ALA A 46 -16.73 5.51 -17.41
C ALA A 46 -15.69 6.52 -16.86
N ARG A 47 -16.04 7.27 -15.80
CA ARG A 47 -15.11 8.07 -15.01
C ARG A 47 -14.96 7.43 -13.63
N HIS A 48 -13.75 7.06 -13.28
CA HIS A 48 -13.47 6.35 -12.02
C HIS A 48 -12.09 6.72 -11.45
N ILE A 49 -11.89 6.33 -10.22
CA ILE A 49 -10.63 6.47 -9.49
C ILE A 49 -9.73 5.29 -9.86
N GLU A 50 -8.57 5.55 -10.47
CA GLU A 50 -7.60 4.52 -10.86
C GLU A 50 -6.62 4.22 -9.74
N GLU A 51 -6.19 5.27 -9.00
CA GLU A 51 -5.15 5.15 -7.98
C GLU A 51 -5.36 6.16 -6.87
N LEU A 52 -4.95 5.80 -5.66
CA LEU A 52 -4.87 6.69 -4.51
C LEU A 52 -3.43 6.81 -4.02
N ARG A 53 -2.92 8.04 -3.94
CA ARG A 53 -1.71 8.34 -3.20
C ARG A 53 -2.08 8.94 -1.85
N ILE A 54 -1.74 8.24 -0.77
CA ILE A 54 -2.08 8.60 0.60
C ILE A 54 -0.80 8.94 1.35
N THR A 55 -0.73 10.15 1.92
CA THR A 55 0.46 10.65 2.59
C THR A 55 0.08 11.21 3.96
N PRO A 56 0.45 10.55 5.06
CA PRO A 56 0.28 11.09 6.41
C PRO A 56 1.39 12.09 6.75
N ASP A 57 1.04 13.11 7.53
CA ASP A 57 1.97 14.04 8.18
C ASP A 57 1.57 14.15 9.66
N ILE A 58 2.30 13.44 10.52
CA ILE A 58 2.00 13.43 11.95
C ILE A 58 2.47 14.69 12.65
N ASP A 59 3.42 15.44 12.09
CA ASP A 59 3.94 16.65 12.68
C ASP A 59 2.96 17.83 12.51
N GLN A 60 2.22 17.82 11.40
CA GLN A 60 1.21 18.82 11.08
C GLN A 60 -0.22 18.33 11.35
N HIS A 61 -0.40 17.10 11.81
CA HIS A 61 -1.70 16.45 11.98
C HIS A 61 -2.54 16.47 10.69
N LEU A 62 -1.93 16.13 9.57
CA LEU A 62 -2.58 16.12 8.26
C LEU A 62 -2.55 14.72 7.62
N LEU A 63 -3.61 14.41 6.90
CA LEU A 63 -3.64 13.30 5.94
C LEU A 63 -3.93 13.87 4.56
N THR A 64 -3.02 13.66 3.62
CA THR A 64 -3.18 14.10 2.23
C THR A 64 -3.55 12.92 1.36
N VAL A 65 -4.65 13.04 0.61
CA VAL A 65 -5.11 12.02 -0.33
C VAL A 65 -5.21 12.62 -1.73
N LYS A 66 -4.42 12.11 -2.65
CA LYS A 66 -4.50 12.42 -4.08
C LYS A 66 -5.17 11.27 -4.81
N ALA A 67 -6.32 11.52 -5.43
CA ALA A 67 -6.98 10.56 -6.30
C ALA A 67 -6.56 10.82 -7.76
N HIS A 68 -6.08 9.77 -8.43
CA HIS A 68 -5.83 9.78 -9.86
C HIS A 68 -7.05 9.23 -10.58
N LEU A 69 -7.59 10.01 -11.52
CA LEU A 69 -8.78 9.68 -12.29
C LEU A 69 -8.39 9.31 -13.72
N ASN A 70 -9.05 8.29 -14.29
CA ASN A 70 -8.87 7.94 -15.71
C ASN A 70 -9.31 9.07 -16.65
N MET A 71 -10.34 9.79 -16.28
CA MET A 71 -10.86 10.97 -17.00
C MET A 71 -11.36 12.00 -16.00
N ARG A 72 -11.31 13.28 -16.40
CA ARG A 72 -11.66 14.42 -15.55
C ARG A 72 -12.69 15.32 -16.19
N ALA A 73 -13.49 15.98 -15.36
CA ALA A 73 -14.35 17.08 -15.75
C ALA A 73 -14.22 18.24 -14.74
N PRO A 74 -14.50 19.48 -15.16
CA PRO A 74 -14.40 20.66 -14.27
C PRO A 74 -15.32 20.60 -13.04
N SER A 75 -16.42 19.84 -13.12
CA SER A 75 -17.37 19.65 -12.01
C SER A 75 -16.99 18.50 -11.06
N ASP A 76 -15.85 17.84 -11.28
CA ASP A 76 -15.41 16.72 -10.44
C ASP A 76 -14.95 17.21 -9.07
N LEU A 77 -15.49 16.58 -8.05
CA LEU A 77 -15.17 16.79 -6.64
C LEU A 77 -14.70 15.46 -6.04
N ILE A 78 -13.54 15.46 -5.43
CA ILE A 78 -13.08 14.34 -4.59
C ILE A 78 -13.45 14.65 -3.14
N GLU A 79 -14.18 13.75 -2.52
CA GLU A 79 -14.51 13.79 -1.09
C GLU A 79 -13.91 12.57 -0.41
N VAL A 80 -13.23 12.79 0.70
CA VAL A 80 -12.60 11.73 1.51
C VAL A 80 -13.16 11.80 2.92
N ASN A 81 -13.66 10.67 3.39
CA ASN A 81 -14.09 10.48 4.77
C ASN A 81 -13.15 9.49 5.46
N VAL A 82 -12.69 9.85 6.65
CA VAL A 82 -11.76 9.07 7.48
C VAL A 82 -12.49 8.53 8.70
N TYR A 83 -12.40 7.22 8.93
CA TYR A 83 -13.11 6.55 10.00
C TYR A 83 -12.16 5.84 10.97
N ASP A 84 -12.51 5.91 12.26
CA ASP A 84 -12.01 5.02 13.32
C ASP A 84 -13.13 4.00 13.60
N GLY A 85 -12.98 2.78 13.10
CA GLY A 85 -14.08 1.82 13.04
C GLY A 85 -15.28 2.38 12.27
N ASN A 86 -16.39 2.60 12.96
CA ASN A 86 -17.60 3.18 12.37
C ASN A 86 -17.74 4.69 12.63
N GLN A 87 -16.84 5.30 13.37
CA GLN A 87 -16.89 6.71 13.72
C GLN A 87 -16.20 7.56 12.66
N LEU A 88 -16.90 8.51 12.05
CA LEU A 88 -16.28 9.53 11.19
C LEU A 88 -15.45 10.48 12.07
N VAL A 89 -14.13 10.53 11.82
CA VAL A 89 -13.19 11.35 12.62
C VAL A 89 -12.66 12.56 11.86
N ALA A 90 -12.61 12.47 10.52
CA ALA A 90 -12.18 13.60 9.69
C ALA A 90 -12.79 13.49 8.29
N THR A 91 -12.87 14.63 7.60
CA THR A 91 -13.32 14.70 6.20
C THR A 91 -12.60 15.83 5.48
N GLY A 92 -12.42 15.64 4.17
CA GLY A 92 -11.85 16.67 3.30
C GLY A 92 -12.42 16.58 1.89
N LYS A 93 -12.26 17.67 1.15
CA LYS A 93 -12.72 17.78 -0.24
C LYS A 93 -11.72 18.54 -1.08
N SER A 94 -11.62 18.21 -2.35
CA SER A 94 -10.87 18.98 -3.33
C SER A 94 -11.57 18.99 -4.69
N ILE A 95 -11.28 20.00 -5.47
CA ILE A 95 -11.71 20.18 -6.85
C ILE A 95 -10.46 20.32 -7.76
N ASN A 96 -10.64 20.35 -9.07
CA ASN A 96 -9.59 20.69 -10.02
C ASN A 96 -8.32 19.84 -9.92
N ASP A 97 -8.47 18.58 -9.59
CA ASP A 97 -7.32 17.66 -9.46
C ASP A 97 -6.32 17.99 -8.33
N GLU A 98 -6.70 18.76 -7.38
CA GLU A 98 -5.87 19.01 -6.21
C GLU A 98 -5.92 17.82 -5.23
N ALA A 99 -4.88 17.66 -4.43
CA ALA A 99 -4.92 16.69 -3.35
C ALA A 99 -5.89 17.17 -2.26
N VAL A 100 -6.63 16.22 -1.68
CA VAL A 100 -7.47 16.48 -0.51
C VAL A 100 -6.57 16.54 0.70
N VAL A 101 -6.48 17.69 1.36
CA VAL A 101 -5.76 17.88 2.63
C VAL A 101 -6.78 17.79 3.77
N ILE A 102 -6.58 16.87 4.68
CA ILE A 102 -7.52 16.51 5.73
C ILE A 102 -6.85 16.76 7.08
N PRO A 103 -7.30 17.76 7.86
CA PRO A 103 -6.87 17.90 9.23
C PRO A 103 -7.33 16.70 10.07
N MET A 104 -6.37 16.04 10.71
CA MET A 104 -6.62 14.94 11.63
C MET A 104 -6.69 15.47 13.07
N PRO A 105 -7.41 14.79 13.97
CA PRO A 105 -7.40 15.15 15.40
C PRO A 105 -5.97 15.19 15.98
N GLU A 106 -5.72 16.08 16.94
CA GLU A 106 -4.41 16.14 17.63
C GLU A 106 -4.07 14.85 18.37
N ASP A 107 -5.09 14.14 18.84
CA ASP A 107 -5.01 12.83 19.50
C ASP A 107 -5.16 11.66 18.52
N ALA A 108 -4.95 11.89 17.23
CA ALA A 108 -5.03 10.84 16.22
C ALA A 108 -4.14 9.64 16.59
N LYS A 109 -4.72 8.45 16.50
CA LYS A 109 -4.03 7.19 16.80
C LYS A 109 -2.90 6.97 15.80
N LEU A 110 -1.66 6.88 16.30
CA LEU A 110 -0.50 6.59 15.48
C LEU A 110 -0.33 5.07 15.34
N TRP A 111 0.11 4.65 14.16
CA TRP A 111 0.48 3.27 13.91
C TRP A 111 1.86 2.98 14.49
N SER A 112 1.99 1.83 15.16
CA SER A 112 3.28 1.23 15.54
C SER A 112 3.20 -0.29 15.42
N PRO A 113 4.32 -1.04 15.48
CA PRO A 113 4.29 -2.50 15.54
C PRO A 113 3.45 -3.05 16.70
N ASP A 114 3.49 -2.39 17.86
CA ASP A 114 2.71 -2.78 19.05
C ASP A 114 1.24 -2.35 18.97
N PHE A 115 0.94 -1.36 18.15
CA PHE A 115 -0.40 -0.85 17.92
C PHE A 115 -0.61 -0.54 16.42
N PRO A 116 -0.85 -1.57 15.59
CA PRO A 116 -0.94 -1.44 14.13
C PRO A 116 -2.28 -0.86 13.67
N PHE A 117 -2.63 0.31 14.18
CA PHE A 117 -3.92 0.95 13.94
C PHE A 117 -4.02 1.51 12.51
N LEU A 118 -5.14 1.20 11.85
CA LEU A 118 -5.47 1.71 10.52
C LEU A 118 -6.80 2.44 10.54
N TYR A 119 -6.80 3.66 9.99
CA TYR A 119 -8.03 4.37 9.67
C TYR A 119 -8.62 3.81 8.36
N THR A 120 -9.92 3.64 8.31
CA THR A 120 -10.62 3.33 7.07
C THR A 120 -10.90 4.61 6.30
N LEU A 121 -10.62 4.60 5.01
CA LEU A 121 -10.90 5.71 4.10
C LEU A 121 -12.05 5.33 3.15
N LYS A 122 -12.97 6.26 2.97
CA LYS A 122 -13.97 6.22 1.92
C LYS A 122 -13.74 7.40 1.00
N VAL A 123 -13.30 7.11 -0.22
CA VAL A 123 -12.98 8.13 -1.23
C VAL A 123 -14.06 8.11 -2.30
N MET A 124 -14.65 9.25 -2.57
CA MET A 124 -15.76 9.39 -3.51
C MET A 124 -15.42 10.41 -4.59
N LEU A 125 -15.60 10.01 -5.84
CA LEU A 125 -15.66 10.91 -6.98
C LEU A 125 -17.11 11.35 -7.16
N LYS A 126 -17.36 12.64 -7.09
CA LYS A 126 -18.68 13.24 -7.27
C LYS A 126 -18.67 14.21 -8.43
N SER A 127 -19.79 14.31 -9.15
CA SER A 127 -20.07 15.32 -10.16
C SER A 127 -21.54 15.70 -10.06
N ASP A 128 -21.85 17.00 -10.07
CA ASP A 128 -23.22 17.51 -9.94
C ASP A 128 -23.99 16.90 -8.76
N ASN A 129 -23.33 16.79 -7.60
CA ASN A 129 -23.83 16.18 -6.37
C ASN A 129 -24.15 14.68 -6.45
N LYS A 130 -23.78 13.99 -7.53
CA LYS A 130 -23.94 12.54 -7.67
C LYS A 130 -22.60 11.84 -7.45
N ILE A 131 -22.62 10.73 -6.75
CA ILE A 131 -21.47 9.84 -6.65
C ILE A 131 -21.34 9.10 -7.99
N LEU A 132 -20.22 9.29 -8.67
CA LEU A 132 -19.86 8.58 -9.89
C LEU A 132 -19.10 7.31 -9.58
N ASP A 133 -18.17 7.39 -8.62
CA ASP A 133 -17.34 6.28 -8.20
C ASP A 133 -17.01 6.38 -6.71
N GLN A 134 -16.74 5.24 -6.08
CA GLN A 134 -16.40 5.16 -4.68
C GLN A 134 -15.44 4.00 -4.45
N VAL A 135 -14.31 4.29 -3.82
CA VAL A 135 -13.36 3.27 -3.39
C VAL A 135 -13.15 3.33 -1.88
N ASN A 136 -12.96 2.16 -1.28
CA ASN A 136 -12.55 2.03 0.11
C ASN A 136 -11.04 1.75 0.16
N SER A 137 -10.36 2.39 1.10
CA SER A 137 -8.93 2.24 1.33
C SER A 137 -8.64 2.34 2.82
N TYR A 138 -7.38 2.42 3.18
CA TYR A 138 -6.96 2.62 4.57
C TYR A 138 -5.74 3.54 4.64
N ALA A 139 -5.51 4.10 5.82
CA ALA A 139 -4.33 4.91 6.12
C ALA A 139 -3.81 4.62 7.52
N ALA A 140 -2.48 4.63 7.64
CA ALA A 140 -1.80 4.65 8.92
C ALA A 140 -1.22 6.04 9.16
N MET A 141 -1.51 6.66 10.31
CA MET A 141 -0.81 7.87 10.74
C MET A 141 0.54 7.45 11.31
N ARG A 142 1.60 7.55 10.51
CA ARG A 142 2.97 7.18 10.90
C ARG A 142 4.00 7.97 10.12
N LYS A 143 5.20 8.09 10.69
CA LYS A 143 6.36 8.74 10.08
C LYS A 143 7.62 7.93 10.34
N TYR A 144 8.38 7.67 9.27
CA TYR A 144 9.76 7.21 9.39
C TYR A 144 10.69 8.39 9.19
N SER A 145 11.69 8.52 10.05
CA SER A 145 12.69 9.58 9.98
C SER A 145 14.05 9.10 10.47
N THR A 146 15.04 9.95 10.32
CA THR A 146 16.36 9.76 10.93
C THR A 146 16.70 11.01 11.74
N LYS A 147 17.35 10.81 12.89
CA LYS A 147 17.83 11.88 13.76
C LYS A 147 19.16 11.53 14.39
N ARG A 148 20.00 12.53 14.63
CA ARG A 148 21.21 12.31 15.42
C ARG A 148 20.85 12.30 16.91
N ASP A 149 21.33 11.25 17.60
CA ASP A 149 21.23 11.16 19.05
C ASP A 149 22.25 12.10 19.76
N ALA A 150 22.23 12.12 21.09
CA ALA A 150 23.12 12.97 21.90
C ALA A 150 24.61 12.68 21.67
N ASN A 151 24.98 11.51 21.13
CA ASN A 151 26.32 11.12 20.79
C ASN A 151 26.68 11.42 19.33
N GLY A 152 25.80 12.07 18.57
CA GLY A 152 25.97 12.37 17.15
C GLY A 152 25.73 11.19 16.21
N ILE A 153 25.24 10.05 16.70
CA ILE A 153 24.97 8.85 15.91
C ILE A 153 23.59 8.99 15.26
N VAL A 154 23.51 8.74 13.94
CA VAL A 154 22.23 8.73 13.23
C VAL A 154 21.42 7.50 13.64
N ARG A 155 20.20 7.72 14.13
CA ARG A 155 19.23 6.70 14.51
C ARG A 155 18.02 6.74 13.58
N LEU A 156 17.44 5.56 13.35
CA LEU A 156 16.13 5.44 12.73
C LEU A 156 15.05 5.75 13.76
N GLU A 157 14.04 6.46 13.33
CA GLU A 157 12.89 6.83 14.16
C GLU A 157 11.58 6.34 13.53
N LEU A 158 10.65 5.94 14.39
CA LEU A 158 9.24 5.81 14.07
C LEU A 158 8.47 6.82 14.93
N ASN A 159 7.61 7.63 14.27
CA ASN A 159 6.80 8.65 14.95
C ASN A 159 7.64 9.58 15.85
N ASN A 160 8.79 10.03 15.34
CA ASN A 160 9.74 10.89 16.03
C ASN A 160 10.40 10.26 17.28
N GLN A 161 10.29 8.94 17.46
CA GLN A 161 10.94 8.21 18.53
C GLN A 161 11.94 7.21 17.96
N PRO A 162 13.16 7.11 18.54
CA PRO A 162 14.11 6.11 18.12
C PRO A 162 13.51 4.70 18.20
N LEU A 163 13.65 3.93 17.13
CA LEU A 163 13.23 2.54 17.07
C LEU A 163 14.34 1.66 16.51
N PHE A 164 14.72 0.65 17.28
CA PHE A 164 15.63 -0.38 16.80
C PHE A 164 14.90 -1.26 15.78
N GLN A 165 15.45 -1.31 14.57
CA GLN A 165 14.89 -2.14 13.49
C GLN A 165 15.40 -3.57 13.66
N PHE A 166 14.51 -4.49 13.95
CA PHE A 166 14.78 -5.92 14.07
C PHE A 166 13.81 -6.69 13.18
N GLY A 167 14.31 -7.69 12.47
CA GLY A 167 13.47 -8.56 11.66
C GLY A 167 14.32 -9.63 10.96
N PRO A 168 13.72 -10.76 10.61
CA PRO A 168 14.35 -11.82 9.84
C PRO A 168 14.49 -11.42 8.38
N LEU A 169 15.33 -12.14 7.67
CA LEU A 169 15.36 -12.12 6.21
C LEU A 169 14.37 -13.15 5.69
N ASP A 170 13.31 -12.68 5.05
CA ASP A 170 12.36 -13.52 4.30
C ASP A 170 12.62 -13.37 2.80
N GLN A 171 12.72 -14.48 2.08
CA GLN A 171 12.89 -14.50 0.64
C GLN A 171 11.62 -14.95 -0.11
N GLY A 172 10.54 -15.22 0.61
CA GLY A 172 9.20 -15.47 0.06
C GLY A 172 9.12 -16.72 -0.81
N TRP A 173 9.75 -17.83 -0.41
CA TRP A 173 9.81 -19.06 -1.18
C TRP A 173 9.10 -20.22 -0.48
N TRP A 174 8.18 -20.87 -1.19
CA TRP A 174 7.37 -21.98 -0.69
C TRP A 174 7.78 -23.31 -1.31
N PRO A 175 7.74 -24.43 -0.56
CA PRO A 175 8.16 -25.73 -1.08
C PRO A 175 7.34 -26.23 -2.26
N ASP A 176 6.05 -25.93 -2.30
CA ASP A 176 5.07 -26.42 -3.28
C ASP A 176 4.60 -25.33 -4.25
N GLY A 177 4.41 -24.13 -3.78
CA GLY A 177 3.90 -22.99 -4.58
C GLY A 177 4.97 -22.05 -5.11
N LEU A 178 6.23 -22.24 -4.73
CA LEU A 178 7.37 -21.39 -5.07
C LEU A 178 7.13 -19.92 -4.64
N TYR A 179 6.78 -19.02 -5.53
CA TYR A 179 6.41 -17.64 -5.18
C TYR A 179 4.98 -17.49 -4.66
N THR A 180 4.16 -18.51 -4.77
CA THR A 180 2.77 -18.46 -4.33
C THR A 180 2.61 -19.23 -3.02
N ALA A 181 2.18 -18.54 -1.97
CA ALA A 181 1.81 -19.19 -0.72
C ALA A 181 0.63 -20.14 -0.95
N PRO A 182 0.59 -21.31 -0.27
CA PRO A 182 -0.50 -22.26 -0.42
C PRO A 182 -1.84 -21.69 0.05
N THR A 183 -1.84 -20.88 1.11
CA THR A 183 -3.02 -20.19 1.64
C THR A 183 -2.62 -18.91 2.37
N ASP A 184 -3.60 -18.03 2.66
CA ASP A 184 -3.38 -16.84 3.47
C ASP A 184 -2.99 -17.20 4.91
N GLU A 185 -3.52 -18.32 5.45
CA GLU A 185 -3.18 -18.82 6.79
C GLU A 185 -1.70 -19.24 6.87
N ALA A 186 -1.11 -19.71 5.77
CA ALA A 186 0.31 -20.02 5.71
C ALA A 186 1.16 -18.75 5.84
N LEU A 187 0.79 -17.65 5.17
CA LEU A 187 1.43 -16.35 5.33
C LEU A 187 1.32 -15.85 6.77
N VAL A 188 0.13 -15.94 7.36
CA VAL A 188 -0.11 -15.56 8.77
C VAL A 188 0.74 -16.40 9.72
N TYR A 189 0.85 -17.71 9.46
CA TYR A 189 1.66 -18.61 10.27
C TYR A 189 3.13 -18.20 10.28
N ASP A 190 3.72 -17.89 9.12
CA ASP A 190 5.11 -17.47 9.03
C ASP A 190 5.36 -16.16 9.82
N ILE A 191 4.47 -15.16 9.65
CA ILE A 191 4.55 -13.91 10.40
C ILE A 191 4.47 -14.15 11.92
N GLN A 192 3.60 -15.07 12.37
CA GLN A 192 3.43 -15.37 13.80
C GLN A 192 4.59 -16.17 14.39
N LYS A 193 5.35 -16.92 13.56
CA LYS A 193 6.49 -17.74 14.00
C LYS A 193 7.81 -16.99 13.98
N THR A 194 7.84 -15.87 13.29
CA THR A 194 8.96 -14.93 13.22
C THR A 194 8.98 -13.97 14.40
#